data_ed90adee163a3bfee90aed17bd767a61
#
_entry.id   ed90adee163a3bfee90aed17bd767a61
#
_cell.length_a   1.000
_cell.length_b   1.000
_cell.length_c   1.000
_cell.angle_alpha   90.00
_cell.angle_beta   90.00
_cell.angle_gamma   90.00
#
_symmetry.space_group_name_H-M   'P 1'
#
loop_
_entity.id
_entity.type
_entity.pdbx_description
1 polymer ?
#
loop_
_entity_poly.entity_id
_entity_poly.type
_entity_poly.pdbx_seq_one_letter_code
_entity_poly.pdbx_strand_id
1 'polypeptide(L)'
;MDIFVQLSLIIVLATVIAAIMKFFKQPLVIGYIITGLVLAPFLLAYPESAHTVETFSELGIAILLFIVGLHLSPKELKSFGKAAFKIGLAQILFTFVLGFIFSRLLGYVFLPALYLAIALTFSSTIIVLKVLADKKELEKLYGRIAIGILLLQDLVAALVLIFISASGGEGVGLASFVRPFVLGGLTIVVMTFLMIKVLPRLFDFFAKTKELLFLFSLAWGFGLATVFHYFGLSIEIGALAAGVILSISPYSVEISNRLKPLKDFFVIMFF
;
A
#
# COMPACT_ATOMS: atom_id res chain seq x y z
N MET A 1 -2.84 -24.51 15.97
CA MET A 1 -3.82 -24.86 14.90
C MET A 1 -3.05 -24.96 13.60
N ASP A 2 -3.30 -25.98 12.78
CA ASP A 2 -2.57 -26.15 11.52
C ASP A 2 -2.81 -24.93 10.59
N ILE A 3 -1.76 -24.40 9.95
CA ILE A 3 -1.82 -23.23 9.06
C ILE A 3 -2.83 -23.45 7.94
N PHE A 4 -2.88 -24.66 7.38
CA PHE A 4 -3.84 -25.00 6.33
C PHE A 4 -5.30 -24.85 6.81
N VAL A 5 -5.60 -25.32 8.03
CA VAL A 5 -6.96 -25.23 8.61
C VAL A 5 -7.33 -23.76 8.85
N GLN A 6 -6.40 -22.94 9.32
CA GLN A 6 -6.61 -21.50 9.55
C GLN A 6 -6.93 -20.79 8.25
N LEU A 7 -6.09 -20.95 7.22
CA LEU A 7 -6.31 -20.34 5.92
C LEU A 7 -7.62 -20.79 5.28
N SER A 8 -7.94 -22.08 5.41
CA SER A 8 -9.22 -22.62 4.91
C SER A 8 -10.41 -21.97 5.62
N LEU A 9 -10.34 -21.82 6.95
CA LEU A 9 -11.41 -21.20 7.73
C LEU A 9 -11.62 -19.74 7.35
N ILE A 10 -10.51 -18.98 7.21
CA ILE A 10 -10.55 -17.57 6.76
C ILE A 10 -11.24 -17.48 5.40
N ILE A 11 -10.79 -18.27 4.42
CA ILE A 11 -11.33 -18.24 3.05
C ILE A 11 -12.81 -18.60 3.01
N VAL A 12 -13.22 -19.66 3.72
CA VAL A 12 -14.62 -20.11 3.77
C VAL A 12 -15.50 -19.02 4.38
N LEU A 13 -15.13 -18.51 5.56
CA LEU A 13 -15.92 -17.47 6.23
C LEU A 13 -15.94 -16.17 5.43
N ALA A 14 -14.80 -15.73 4.88
CA ALA A 14 -14.74 -14.56 4.03
C ALA A 14 -15.65 -14.70 2.80
N THR A 15 -15.67 -15.88 2.19
CA THR A 15 -16.54 -16.14 1.04
C THR A 15 -18.01 -16.05 1.41
N VAL A 16 -18.42 -16.67 2.52
CA VAL A 16 -19.82 -16.66 2.98
C VAL A 16 -20.26 -15.25 3.33
N ILE A 17 -19.47 -14.54 4.15
CA ILE A 17 -19.83 -13.19 4.60
C ILE A 17 -19.78 -12.20 3.43
N ALA A 18 -18.80 -12.30 2.53
CA ALA A 18 -18.73 -11.46 1.33
C ALA A 18 -19.93 -11.72 0.39
N ALA A 19 -20.40 -12.97 0.26
CA ALA A 19 -21.62 -13.29 -0.50
C ALA A 19 -22.86 -12.62 0.13
N ILE A 20 -22.97 -12.63 1.44
CA ILE A 20 -24.03 -11.92 2.18
C ILE A 20 -23.95 -10.41 1.93
N MET A 21 -22.75 -9.81 2.03
CA MET A 21 -22.55 -8.38 1.76
C MET A 21 -22.93 -8.03 0.32
N LYS A 22 -22.56 -8.87 -0.64
CA LYS A 22 -22.95 -8.70 -2.06
C LYS A 22 -24.46 -8.75 -2.25
N PHE A 23 -25.15 -9.63 -1.54
CA PHE A 23 -26.64 -9.70 -1.56
C PHE A 23 -27.24 -8.36 -1.08
N PHE A 24 -26.67 -7.74 -0.05
CA PHE A 24 -27.07 -6.41 0.44
C PHE A 24 -26.49 -5.24 -0.39
N LYS A 25 -25.87 -5.51 -1.55
CA LYS A 25 -25.21 -4.50 -2.41
C LYS A 25 -24.13 -3.70 -1.71
N GLN A 26 -23.52 -4.25 -0.66
CA GLN A 26 -22.42 -3.64 0.06
C GLN A 26 -21.06 -4.03 -0.57
N PRO A 27 -20.00 -3.20 -0.41
CA PRO A 27 -18.66 -3.54 -0.83
C PRO A 27 -18.15 -4.84 -0.17
N LEU A 28 -17.45 -5.70 -0.93
CA LEU A 28 -16.91 -6.98 -0.42
C LEU A 28 -15.93 -6.79 0.74
N VAL A 29 -15.22 -5.66 0.76
CA VAL A 29 -14.28 -5.29 1.84
C VAL A 29 -14.94 -5.32 3.22
N ILE A 30 -16.21 -4.90 3.32
CA ILE A 30 -16.96 -4.96 4.59
C ILE A 30 -17.08 -6.42 5.05
N GLY A 31 -17.32 -7.34 4.12
CA GLY A 31 -17.37 -8.76 4.42
C GLY A 31 -16.03 -9.31 4.95
N TYR A 32 -14.92 -8.86 4.39
CA TYR A 32 -13.58 -9.26 4.85
C TYR A 32 -13.28 -8.72 6.25
N ILE A 33 -13.59 -7.44 6.51
CA ILE A 33 -13.43 -6.83 7.85
C ILE A 33 -14.27 -7.58 8.90
N ILE A 34 -15.54 -7.90 8.60
CA ILE A 34 -16.40 -8.66 9.50
C ILE A 34 -15.80 -10.06 9.75
N THR A 35 -15.27 -10.70 8.72
CA THR A 35 -14.60 -11.99 8.85
C THR A 35 -13.41 -11.90 9.80
N GLY A 36 -12.57 -10.89 9.66
CA GLY A 36 -11.44 -10.65 10.56
C GLY A 36 -11.89 -10.42 12.00
N LEU A 37 -12.92 -9.59 12.22
CA LEU A 37 -13.48 -9.36 13.56
C LEU A 37 -14.02 -10.64 14.21
N VAL A 38 -14.67 -11.51 13.45
CA VAL A 38 -15.22 -12.79 13.95
C VAL A 38 -14.10 -13.77 14.28
N LEU A 39 -13.04 -13.80 13.46
CA LEU A 39 -11.94 -14.75 13.62
C LEU A 39 -10.83 -14.25 14.56
N ALA A 40 -10.71 -12.94 14.79
CA ALA A 40 -9.67 -12.36 15.62
C ALA A 40 -9.50 -13.01 16.99
N PRO A 41 -10.57 -13.31 17.78
CA PRO A 41 -10.41 -13.97 19.08
C PRO A 41 -9.77 -15.36 18.98
N PHE A 42 -10.00 -16.06 17.88
CA PHE A 42 -9.47 -17.42 17.65
C PHE A 42 -8.04 -17.39 17.11
N LEU A 43 -7.74 -16.43 16.22
CA LEU A 43 -6.41 -16.32 15.60
C LEU A 43 -5.39 -15.69 16.53
N LEU A 44 -5.77 -14.65 17.29
CA LEU A 44 -4.89 -13.97 18.24
C LEU A 44 -4.54 -14.82 19.47
N ALA A 45 -5.33 -15.87 19.75
CA ALA A 45 -5.00 -16.83 20.80
C ALA A 45 -3.73 -17.65 20.50
N TYR A 46 -3.26 -17.66 19.24
CA TYR A 46 -2.09 -18.40 18.79
C TYR A 46 -1.10 -17.46 18.07
N PRO A 47 0.04 -17.11 18.68
CA PRO A 47 1.02 -16.17 18.10
C PRO A 47 1.53 -16.56 16.71
N GLU A 48 1.74 -17.88 16.46
CA GLU A 48 2.17 -18.38 15.14
C GLU A 48 1.14 -18.13 14.05
N SER A 49 -0.15 -18.12 14.41
CA SER A 49 -1.25 -17.84 13.50
C SER A 49 -1.26 -16.37 13.08
N ALA A 50 -1.05 -15.47 14.03
CA ALA A 50 -1.00 -14.04 13.79
C ALA A 50 0.13 -13.70 12.82
N HIS A 51 1.33 -14.23 13.03
CA HIS A 51 2.49 -13.99 12.15
C HIS A 51 2.27 -14.53 10.73
N THR A 52 1.61 -15.68 10.60
CA THR A 52 1.28 -16.23 9.27
C THR A 52 0.31 -15.32 8.53
N VAL A 53 -0.77 -14.89 9.17
CA VAL A 53 -1.77 -13.97 8.57
C VAL A 53 -1.10 -12.65 8.21
N GLU A 54 -0.24 -12.09 9.06
CA GLU A 54 0.53 -10.88 8.81
C GLU A 54 1.38 -11.01 7.53
N THR A 55 2.14 -12.10 7.39
CA THR A 55 2.96 -12.35 6.19
C THR A 55 2.13 -12.41 4.90
N PHE A 56 1.01 -13.13 4.92
CA PHE A 56 0.10 -13.18 3.77
C PHE A 56 -0.56 -11.83 3.47
N SER A 57 -0.86 -11.07 4.50
CA SER A 57 -1.36 -9.70 4.42
C SER A 57 -0.37 -8.78 3.71
N GLU A 58 0.90 -8.78 4.13
CA GLU A 58 1.97 -8.00 3.49
C GLU A 58 2.13 -8.33 2.01
N LEU A 59 2.08 -9.63 1.64
CA LEU A 59 2.10 -10.05 0.24
C LEU A 59 0.90 -9.48 -0.53
N GLY A 60 -0.29 -9.49 0.08
CA GLY A 60 -1.51 -8.94 -0.51
C GLY A 60 -1.40 -7.45 -0.79
N ILE A 61 -0.90 -6.70 0.18
CA ILE A 61 -0.68 -5.26 0.07
C ILE A 61 0.35 -4.96 -1.01
N ALA A 62 1.49 -5.65 -0.99
CA ALA A 62 2.55 -5.44 -1.96
C ALA A 62 2.05 -5.67 -3.40
N ILE A 63 1.30 -6.75 -3.65
CA ILE A 63 0.72 -7.03 -4.97
C ILE A 63 -0.34 -5.98 -5.36
N LEU A 64 -1.19 -5.57 -4.42
CA LEU A 64 -2.20 -4.53 -4.66
C LEU A 64 -1.54 -3.23 -5.11
N LEU A 65 -0.55 -2.75 -4.36
CA LEU A 65 0.15 -1.50 -4.64
C LEU A 65 1.00 -1.58 -5.90
N PHE A 66 1.60 -2.72 -6.16
CA PHE A 66 2.29 -2.97 -7.42
C PHE A 66 1.33 -2.84 -8.62
N ILE A 67 0.13 -3.45 -8.55
CA ILE A 67 -0.90 -3.32 -9.59
C ILE A 67 -1.35 -1.86 -9.73
N VAL A 68 -1.59 -1.16 -8.62
CA VAL A 68 -1.91 0.27 -8.66
C VAL A 68 -0.82 1.06 -9.37
N GLY A 69 0.44 0.79 -9.04
CA GLY A 69 1.60 1.40 -9.70
C GLY A 69 1.63 1.15 -11.21
N LEU A 70 1.28 -0.07 -11.67
CA LEU A 70 1.19 -0.41 -13.10
C LEU A 70 0.18 0.46 -13.86
N HIS A 71 -0.87 0.97 -13.19
CA HIS A 71 -1.86 1.88 -13.76
C HIS A 71 -1.49 3.36 -13.65
N LEU A 72 -0.34 3.69 -13.04
CA LEU A 72 0.14 5.06 -12.85
C LEU A 72 1.35 5.34 -13.73
N SER A 73 1.13 5.90 -14.92
CA SER A 73 2.27 6.29 -15.73
C SER A 73 2.99 7.53 -15.14
N PRO A 74 4.34 7.64 -15.25
CA PRO A 74 5.10 8.80 -14.77
C PRO A 74 4.66 10.13 -15.40
N LYS A 75 4.16 10.10 -16.65
CA LYS A 75 3.63 11.27 -17.34
C LYS A 75 2.33 11.76 -16.70
N GLU A 76 1.47 10.82 -16.31
CA GLU A 76 0.20 11.11 -15.63
C GLU A 76 0.43 11.63 -14.22
N LEU A 77 1.32 10.99 -13.44
CA LEU A 77 1.77 11.50 -12.14
C LEU A 77 2.18 12.97 -12.21
N LYS A 78 2.91 13.38 -13.23
CA LYS A 78 3.31 14.76 -13.44
C LYS A 78 2.11 15.69 -13.73
N SER A 79 1.07 15.23 -14.40
CA SER A 79 -0.09 16.03 -14.80
C SER A 79 -1.01 16.40 -13.64
N PHE A 80 -1.28 15.45 -12.73
CA PHE A 80 -2.17 15.68 -11.57
C PHE A 80 -1.41 15.91 -10.24
N GLY A 81 -0.09 15.67 -10.21
CA GLY A 81 0.72 15.75 -8.98
C GLY A 81 0.66 17.11 -8.28
N LYS A 82 0.63 18.22 -9.06
CA LYS A 82 0.46 19.57 -8.47
C LYS A 82 -0.88 19.74 -7.77
N ALA A 83 -1.98 19.21 -8.34
CA ALA A 83 -3.30 19.28 -7.75
C ALA A 83 -3.35 18.37 -6.49
N ALA A 84 -2.88 17.13 -6.60
CA ALA A 84 -2.80 16.20 -5.48
C ALA A 84 -1.97 16.74 -4.32
N PHE A 85 -0.83 17.39 -4.60
CA PHE A 85 0.01 18.02 -3.59
C PHE A 85 -0.71 19.16 -2.87
N LYS A 86 -1.34 20.09 -3.60
CA LYS A 86 -2.06 21.22 -3.00
C LYS A 86 -3.25 20.75 -2.16
N ILE A 87 -4.06 19.85 -2.70
CA ILE A 87 -5.26 19.32 -2.04
C ILE A 87 -4.84 18.48 -0.83
N GLY A 88 -3.84 17.61 -0.98
CA GLY A 88 -3.33 16.77 0.09
C GLY A 88 -2.75 17.57 1.25
N LEU A 89 -1.92 18.59 0.95
CA LEU A 89 -1.37 19.46 1.99
C LEU A 89 -2.49 20.24 2.72
N ALA A 90 -3.46 20.77 1.99
CA ALA A 90 -4.59 21.46 2.57
C ALA A 90 -5.44 20.52 3.46
N GLN A 91 -5.69 19.28 3.00
CA GLN A 91 -6.39 18.26 3.76
C GLN A 91 -5.63 17.88 5.04
N ILE A 92 -4.32 17.62 4.95
CA ILE A 92 -3.46 17.31 6.10
C ILE A 92 -3.56 18.42 7.16
N LEU A 93 -3.33 19.68 6.74
CA LEU A 93 -3.38 20.81 7.66
C LEU A 93 -4.77 21.01 8.27
N PHE A 94 -5.82 20.93 7.46
CA PHE A 94 -7.21 21.09 7.91
C PHE A 94 -7.60 20.02 8.93
N THR A 95 -7.33 18.75 8.62
CA THR A 95 -7.68 17.63 9.50
C THR A 95 -6.85 17.66 10.79
N PHE A 96 -5.56 18.02 10.69
CA PHE A 96 -4.71 18.20 11.86
C PHE A 96 -5.23 19.27 12.80
N VAL A 97 -5.54 20.46 12.27
CA VAL A 97 -6.06 21.59 13.08
C VAL A 97 -7.39 21.24 13.74
N LEU A 98 -8.33 20.68 12.98
CA LEU A 98 -9.62 20.25 13.54
C LEU A 98 -9.44 19.14 14.58
N GLY A 99 -8.64 18.12 14.27
CA GLY A 99 -8.34 17.02 15.18
C GLY A 99 -7.73 17.51 16.49
N PHE A 100 -6.82 18.49 16.42
CA PHE A 100 -6.20 19.10 17.60
C PHE A 100 -7.24 19.87 18.42
N ILE A 101 -8.05 20.73 17.80
CA ILE A 101 -9.10 21.48 18.47
C ILE A 101 -10.08 20.54 19.17
N PHE A 102 -10.59 19.53 18.46
CA PHE A 102 -11.53 18.56 19.06
C PHE A 102 -10.92 17.78 20.21
N SER A 103 -9.67 17.35 20.08
CA SER A 103 -8.96 16.65 21.15
C SER A 103 -8.79 17.54 22.39
N ARG A 104 -8.51 18.84 22.19
CA ARG A 104 -8.42 19.81 23.30
C ARG A 104 -9.78 20.05 23.95
N LEU A 105 -10.85 20.13 23.17
CA LEU A 105 -12.22 20.28 23.69
C LEU A 105 -12.69 19.06 24.48
N LEU A 106 -12.22 17.86 24.12
CA LEU A 106 -12.46 16.62 24.87
C LEU A 106 -11.64 16.50 26.16
N GLY A 107 -10.82 17.52 26.50
CA GLY A 107 -10.06 17.58 27.75
C GLY A 107 -8.67 16.94 27.69
N TYR A 108 -8.20 16.47 26.54
CA TYR A 108 -6.83 15.94 26.41
C TYR A 108 -5.80 17.06 26.62
N VAL A 109 -4.74 16.78 27.37
CA VAL A 109 -3.59 17.69 27.53
C VAL A 109 -2.84 17.82 26.19
N PHE A 110 -1.94 18.82 26.09
CA PHE A 110 -1.32 19.22 24.82
C PHE A 110 -0.71 18.07 24.02
N LEU A 111 0.13 17.25 24.66
CA LEU A 111 0.89 16.20 23.94
C LEU A 111 0.02 15.05 23.41
N PRO A 112 -0.89 14.44 24.21
CA PRO A 112 -1.87 13.50 23.70
C PRO A 112 -2.78 14.08 22.62
N ALA A 113 -3.22 15.36 22.75
CA ALA A 113 -4.02 16.02 21.73
C ALA A 113 -3.25 16.16 20.41
N LEU A 114 -1.96 16.46 20.48
CA LEU A 114 -1.08 16.53 19.30
C LEU A 114 -0.97 15.17 18.59
N TYR A 115 -0.71 14.09 19.32
CA TYR A 115 -0.62 12.75 18.75
C TYR A 115 -1.95 12.28 18.15
N LEU A 116 -3.08 12.55 18.81
CA LEU A 116 -4.40 12.24 18.26
C LEU A 116 -4.68 13.02 16.97
N ALA A 117 -4.33 14.31 16.94
CA ALA A 117 -4.48 15.13 15.74
C ALA A 117 -3.66 14.61 14.57
N ILE A 118 -2.41 14.20 14.83
CA ILE A 118 -1.53 13.57 13.84
C ILE A 118 -2.16 12.25 13.34
N ALA A 119 -2.59 11.38 14.24
CA ALA A 119 -3.19 10.09 13.88
C ALA A 119 -4.46 10.25 13.03
N LEU A 120 -5.32 11.21 13.37
CA LEU A 120 -6.56 11.50 12.63
C LEU A 120 -6.32 12.07 11.22
N THR A 121 -5.12 12.57 10.96
CA THR A 121 -4.78 13.20 9.66
C THR A 121 -4.62 12.19 8.56
N PHE A 122 -4.19 10.97 8.90
CA PHE A 122 -3.87 9.93 7.93
C PHE A 122 -5.06 9.00 7.69
N SER A 123 -5.26 8.64 6.43
CA SER A 123 -6.28 7.69 6.00
C SER A 123 -5.65 6.38 5.55
N SER A 124 -6.43 5.29 5.57
CA SER A 124 -5.96 4.00 5.09
C SER A 124 -5.83 3.99 3.57
N THR A 125 -4.60 4.03 3.09
CA THR A 125 -4.25 3.92 1.66
C THR A 125 -4.83 2.66 1.05
N ILE A 126 -4.77 1.53 1.76
CA ILE A 126 -5.18 0.23 1.24
C ILE A 126 -6.70 0.17 1.05
N ILE A 127 -7.48 0.63 2.03
CA ILE A 127 -8.96 0.64 1.92
C ILE A 127 -9.41 1.50 0.75
N VAL A 128 -8.86 2.71 0.62
CA VAL A 128 -9.23 3.63 -0.46
C VAL A 128 -8.87 3.04 -1.81
N LEU A 129 -7.65 2.51 -1.97
CA LEU A 129 -7.21 1.90 -3.23
C LEU A 129 -8.02 0.66 -3.58
N LYS A 130 -8.35 -0.18 -2.60
CA LYS A 130 -9.18 -1.36 -2.82
C LYS A 130 -10.58 -0.97 -3.30
N VAL A 131 -11.21 0.02 -2.68
CA VAL A 131 -12.54 0.51 -3.08
C VAL A 131 -12.50 1.11 -4.49
N LEU A 132 -11.49 1.92 -4.82
CA LEU A 132 -11.32 2.49 -6.16
C LEU A 132 -11.08 1.39 -7.22
N ALA A 133 -10.28 0.37 -6.89
CA ALA A 133 -10.01 -0.75 -7.77
C ALA A 133 -11.26 -1.58 -8.04
N ASP A 134 -12.04 -1.91 -7.01
CA ASP A 134 -13.28 -2.69 -7.12
C ASP A 134 -14.34 -1.94 -7.95
N LYS A 135 -14.37 -0.61 -7.86
CA LYS A 135 -15.23 0.25 -8.68
C LYS A 135 -14.69 0.52 -10.09
N LYS A 136 -13.48 0.07 -10.42
CA LYS A 136 -12.76 0.36 -11.68
C LYS A 136 -12.57 1.86 -11.91
N GLU A 137 -12.25 2.59 -10.85
CA GLU A 137 -12.16 4.06 -10.84
C GLU A 137 -10.73 4.59 -10.61
N LEU A 138 -9.73 3.72 -10.60
CA LEU A 138 -8.32 4.10 -10.42
C LEU A 138 -7.84 5.09 -11.50
N GLU A 139 -8.33 4.96 -12.73
CA GLU A 139 -7.92 5.79 -13.88
C GLU A 139 -8.73 7.09 -13.99
N LYS A 140 -9.82 7.24 -13.26
CA LYS A 140 -10.60 8.49 -13.25
C LYS A 140 -9.81 9.62 -12.58
N LEU A 141 -10.06 10.88 -12.97
CA LEU A 141 -9.32 12.03 -12.46
C LEU A 141 -9.30 12.10 -10.93
N TYR A 142 -10.45 11.90 -10.29
CA TYR A 142 -10.53 11.91 -8.82
C TYR A 142 -9.82 10.71 -8.18
N GLY A 143 -9.83 9.54 -8.83
CA GLY A 143 -9.08 8.37 -8.38
C GLY A 143 -7.57 8.63 -8.39
N ARG A 144 -7.05 9.19 -9.49
CA ARG A 144 -5.63 9.58 -9.62
C ARG A 144 -5.24 10.66 -8.61
N ILE A 145 -6.08 11.67 -8.39
CA ILE A 145 -5.85 12.71 -7.37
C ILE A 145 -5.84 12.07 -5.97
N ALA A 146 -6.81 11.20 -5.67
CA ALA A 146 -6.85 10.48 -4.40
C ALA A 146 -5.58 9.67 -4.14
N ILE A 147 -5.10 8.91 -5.14
CA ILE A 147 -3.82 8.18 -5.05
C ILE A 147 -2.66 9.15 -4.74
N GLY A 148 -2.59 10.27 -5.44
CA GLY A 148 -1.55 11.28 -5.19
C GLY A 148 -1.60 11.89 -3.79
N ILE A 149 -2.81 12.10 -3.23
CA ILE A 149 -3.00 12.56 -1.86
C ILE A 149 -2.52 11.50 -0.86
N LEU A 150 -2.90 10.24 -1.06
CA LEU A 150 -2.49 9.13 -0.19
C LEU A 150 -0.96 8.98 -0.16
N LEU A 151 -0.31 9.05 -1.33
CA LEU A 151 1.15 9.02 -1.41
C LEU A 151 1.81 10.18 -0.64
N LEU A 152 1.23 11.38 -0.71
CA LEU A 152 1.71 12.52 0.06
C LEU A 152 1.51 12.28 1.57
N GLN A 153 0.36 11.71 1.97
CA GLN A 153 0.10 11.37 3.37
C GLN A 153 1.12 10.35 3.89
N ASP A 154 1.40 9.29 3.14
CA ASP A 154 2.37 8.25 3.53
C ASP A 154 3.78 8.85 3.69
N LEU A 155 4.18 9.76 2.79
CA LEU A 155 5.46 10.47 2.90
C LEU A 155 5.51 11.35 4.15
N VAL A 156 4.45 12.12 4.42
CA VAL A 156 4.35 12.98 5.60
C VAL A 156 4.29 12.14 6.88
N ALA A 157 3.57 11.02 6.89
CA ALA A 157 3.53 10.08 8.01
C ALA A 157 4.91 9.54 8.35
N ALA A 158 5.68 9.11 7.34
CA ALA A 158 7.05 8.65 7.53
C ALA A 158 7.93 9.74 8.16
N LEU A 159 7.85 10.99 7.66
CA LEU A 159 8.59 12.11 8.22
C LEU A 159 8.21 12.41 9.68
N VAL A 160 6.90 12.37 10.00
CA VAL A 160 6.38 12.59 11.36
C VAL A 160 6.84 11.49 12.31
N LEU A 161 6.75 10.22 11.91
CA LEU A 161 7.19 9.09 12.74
C LEU A 161 8.67 9.17 13.06
N ILE A 162 9.48 9.54 12.08
CA ILE A 162 10.91 9.73 12.28
C ILE A 162 11.16 10.89 13.25
N PHE A 163 10.45 12.03 13.10
CA PHE A 163 10.57 13.17 14.02
C PHE A 163 10.21 12.78 15.46
N ILE A 164 9.12 12.00 15.65
CA ILE A 164 8.69 11.52 16.96
C ILE A 164 9.79 10.60 17.56
N SER A 165 10.31 9.66 16.79
CA SER A 165 11.40 8.76 17.23
C SER A 165 12.67 9.52 17.62
N ALA A 166 13.04 10.54 16.86
CA ALA A 166 14.19 11.39 17.17
C ALA A 166 14.00 12.22 18.46
N SER A 167 12.76 12.63 18.74
CA SER A 167 12.43 13.42 19.95
C SER A 167 12.38 12.57 21.21
N GLY A 168 12.28 11.24 21.11
CA GLY A 168 12.22 10.29 22.21
C GLY A 168 13.56 9.98 22.91
N GLY A 169 14.66 10.65 22.55
CA GLY A 169 15.94 10.59 23.27
C GLY A 169 16.95 9.53 22.80
N GLU A 170 16.58 8.66 21.87
CA GLU A 170 17.57 7.84 21.15
C GLU A 170 18.10 8.69 19.99
N GLY A 171 19.36 9.11 20.09
CA GLY A 171 20.03 10.05 19.18
C GLY A 171 20.07 9.56 17.72
N VAL A 172 18.91 9.60 17.06
CA VAL A 172 18.78 9.31 15.64
C VAL A 172 19.34 10.50 14.88
N GLY A 173 20.58 10.37 14.41
CA GLY A 173 21.26 11.43 13.66
C GLY A 173 20.53 11.74 12.35
N LEU A 174 20.69 12.98 11.87
CA LEU A 174 20.14 13.43 10.58
C LEU A 174 20.44 12.47 9.43
N ALA A 175 21.56 11.76 9.49
CA ALA A 175 21.96 10.74 8.52
C ALA A 175 21.00 9.54 8.46
N SER A 176 20.42 9.11 9.58
CA SER A 176 19.45 8.01 9.63
C SER A 176 18.13 8.37 8.95
N PHE A 177 17.85 9.67 8.85
CA PHE A 177 16.72 10.22 8.12
C PHE A 177 16.94 10.30 6.61
N VAL A 178 18.02 10.94 6.22
CA VAL A 178 18.30 11.25 4.82
C VAL A 178 18.64 9.99 4.04
N ARG A 179 19.33 9.05 4.68
CA ARG A 179 19.82 7.82 4.03
C ARG A 179 18.73 6.99 3.35
N PRO A 180 17.58 6.63 3.98
CA PRO A 180 16.52 5.87 3.32
C PRO A 180 15.97 6.55 2.07
N PHE A 181 15.74 7.87 2.13
CA PHE A 181 15.21 8.63 1.00
C PHE A 181 16.22 8.77 -0.14
N VAL A 182 17.49 8.98 0.17
CA VAL A 182 18.56 9.03 -0.83
C VAL A 182 18.74 7.68 -1.50
N LEU A 183 18.80 6.60 -0.73
CA LEU A 183 18.95 5.25 -1.27
C LEU A 183 17.70 4.82 -2.05
N GLY A 184 16.50 5.10 -1.53
CA GLY A 184 15.24 4.84 -2.26
C GLY A 184 15.16 5.62 -3.56
N GLY A 185 15.47 6.91 -3.53
CA GLY A 185 15.52 7.76 -4.72
C GLY A 185 16.55 7.28 -5.75
N LEU A 186 17.76 6.92 -5.29
CA LEU A 186 18.80 6.34 -6.15
C LEU A 186 18.32 5.04 -6.79
N THR A 187 17.68 4.17 -6.00
CA THR A 187 17.11 2.91 -6.51
C THR A 187 16.07 3.17 -7.59
N ILE A 188 15.16 4.13 -7.41
CA ILE A 188 14.17 4.50 -8.43
C ILE A 188 14.88 4.94 -9.71
N VAL A 189 15.90 5.79 -9.62
CA VAL A 189 16.66 6.28 -10.78
C VAL A 189 17.35 5.13 -11.51
N VAL A 190 18.08 4.28 -10.77
CA VAL A 190 18.81 3.13 -11.34
C VAL A 190 17.85 2.13 -11.98
N MET A 191 16.75 1.80 -11.31
CA MET A 191 15.76 0.83 -11.82
C MET A 191 14.98 1.40 -13.01
N THR A 192 14.69 2.71 -13.04
CA THR A 192 14.08 3.35 -14.21
C THR A 192 15.05 3.34 -15.38
N PHE A 193 16.34 3.59 -15.16
CA PHE A 193 17.36 3.51 -16.20
C PHE A 193 17.47 2.07 -16.76
N LEU A 194 17.54 1.08 -15.88
CA LEU A 194 17.54 -0.34 -16.26
C LEU A 194 16.27 -0.70 -17.05
N MET A 195 15.11 -0.21 -16.61
CA MET A 195 13.84 -0.43 -17.28
C MET A 195 13.85 0.10 -18.73
N ILE A 196 14.40 1.29 -18.95
CA ILE A 196 14.41 1.92 -20.27
C ILE A 196 15.47 1.31 -21.19
N LYS A 197 16.64 0.95 -20.65
CA LYS A 197 17.81 0.55 -21.46
C LYS A 197 18.02 -0.97 -21.58
N VAL A 198 17.77 -1.70 -20.51
CA VAL A 198 18.12 -3.13 -20.40
C VAL A 198 16.89 -4.02 -20.57
N LEU A 199 15.82 -3.69 -19.87
CA LEU A 199 14.63 -4.52 -19.82
C LEU A 199 13.90 -4.70 -21.17
N PRO A 200 13.85 -3.74 -22.13
CA PRO A 200 13.16 -3.99 -23.40
C PRO A 200 13.65 -5.26 -24.10
N ARG A 201 14.98 -5.52 -24.05
CA ARG A 201 15.57 -6.74 -24.63
C ARG A 201 15.23 -8.01 -23.84
N LEU A 202 15.12 -7.89 -22.53
CA LEU A 202 14.73 -9.00 -21.66
C LEU A 202 13.23 -9.30 -21.73
N PHE A 203 12.39 -8.28 -21.94
CA PHE A 203 10.95 -8.47 -22.11
C PHE A 203 10.60 -9.33 -23.30
N ASP A 204 11.31 -9.20 -24.42
CA ASP A 204 11.11 -10.07 -25.59
C ASP A 204 11.33 -11.55 -25.25
N PHE A 205 12.16 -11.83 -24.25
CA PHE A 205 12.37 -13.19 -23.74
C PHE A 205 11.27 -13.59 -22.74
N PHE A 206 10.99 -12.75 -21.74
CA PHE A 206 10.00 -13.07 -20.69
C PHE A 206 8.56 -13.07 -21.20
N ALA A 207 8.23 -12.25 -22.20
CA ALA A 207 6.90 -12.18 -22.80
C ALA A 207 6.57 -13.36 -23.71
N LYS A 208 7.56 -14.19 -24.09
CA LYS A 208 7.32 -15.37 -24.92
C LYS A 208 6.40 -16.40 -24.27
N THR A 209 6.47 -16.52 -22.95
CA THR A 209 5.60 -17.42 -22.19
C THR A 209 4.86 -16.68 -21.10
N LYS A 210 3.61 -17.03 -20.97
CA LYS A 210 2.70 -16.42 -19.97
C LYS A 210 3.19 -16.61 -18.54
N GLU A 211 3.81 -17.75 -18.27
CA GLU A 211 4.33 -18.12 -16.95
C GLU A 211 5.58 -17.31 -16.60
N LEU A 212 6.51 -17.12 -17.54
CA LEU A 212 7.71 -16.33 -17.33
C LEU A 212 7.40 -14.86 -17.08
N LEU A 213 6.41 -14.29 -17.80
CA LEU A 213 5.98 -12.91 -17.56
C LEU A 213 5.38 -12.74 -16.17
N PHE A 214 4.59 -13.71 -15.71
CA PHE A 214 4.03 -13.73 -14.37
C PHE A 214 5.13 -13.80 -13.30
N LEU A 215 6.04 -14.77 -13.41
CA LEU A 215 7.15 -14.92 -12.46
C LEU A 215 8.08 -13.69 -12.44
N PHE A 216 8.40 -13.16 -13.62
CA PHE A 216 9.18 -11.93 -13.73
C PHE A 216 8.51 -10.77 -13.01
N SER A 217 7.20 -10.57 -13.19
CA SER A 217 6.49 -9.48 -12.55
C SER A 217 6.46 -9.58 -11.02
N LEU A 218 6.32 -10.80 -10.48
CA LEU A 218 6.43 -11.04 -9.03
C LEU A 218 7.86 -10.79 -8.52
N ALA A 219 8.86 -11.32 -9.23
CA ALA A 219 10.26 -11.11 -8.88
C ALA A 219 10.64 -9.63 -8.90
N TRP A 220 10.16 -8.87 -9.88
CA TRP A 220 10.36 -7.43 -9.97
C TRP A 220 9.67 -6.68 -8.83
N GLY A 221 8.36 -6.94 -8.59
CA GLY A 221 7.56 -6.28 -7.57
C GLY A 221 8.10 -6.54 -6.16
N PHE A 222 8.28 -7.80 -5.80
CA PHE A 222 8.80 -8.18 -4.48
C PHE A 222 10.27 -7.84 -4.31
N GLY A 223 11.08 -7.97 -5.38
CA GLY A 223 12.50 -7.61 -5.34
C GLY A 223 12.71 -6.14 -4.98
N LEU A 224 11.99 -5.22 -5.66
CA LEU A 224 12.08 -3.80 -5.33
C LEU A 224 11.48 -3.49 -3.93
N ALA A 225 10.35 -4.10 -3.58
CA ALA A 225 9.76 -3.93 -2.26
C ALA A 225 10.76 -4.32 -1.15
N THR A 226 11.46 -5.44 -1.33
CA THR A 226 12.51 -5.91 -0.41
C THR A 226 13.70 -4.95 -0.35
N VAL A 227 14.17 -4.43 -1.48
CA VAL A 227 15.27 -3.44 -1.52
C VAL A 227 14.90 -2.17 -0.75
N PHE A 228 13.66 -1.68 -0.91
CA PHE A 228 13.17 -0.52 -0.18
C PHE A 228 13.09 -0.79 1.32
N HIS A 229 12.61 -1.97 1.70
CA HIS A 229 12.58 -2.40 3.10
C HIS A 229 13.97 -2.43 3.74
N TYR A 230 14.98 -2.95 3.05
CA TYR A 230 16.37 -2.92 3.53
C TYR A 230 16.95 -1.51 3.68
N PHE A 231 16.42 -0.53 2.96
CA PHE A 231 16.81 0.88 3.12
C PHE A 231 16.05 1.61 4.23
N GLY A 232 15.15 0.91 4.95
CA GLY A 232 14.33 1.49 6.02
C GLY A 232 13.10 2.22 5.52
N LEU A 233 12.70 1.98 4.26
CA LEU A 233 11.43 2.42 3.71
C LEU A 233 10.40 1.29 3.78
N SER A 234 9.11 1.61 3.63
CA SER A 234 8.08 0.59 3.69
C SER A 234 8.02 -0.27 2.43
N ILE A 235 7.58 -1.53 2.59
CA ILE A 235 7.33 -2.50 1.51
C ILE A 235 6.35 -1.91 0.50
N GLU A 236 5.36 -1.16 0.99
CA GLU A 236 4.30 -0.54 0.20
C GLU A 236 4.87 0.47 -0.81
N ILE A 237 5.75 1.36 -0.36
CA ILE A 237 6.41 2.35 -1.22
C ILE A 237 7.24 1.64 -2.29
N GLY A 238 7.97 0.59 -1.91
CA GLY A 238 8.79 -0.20 -2.83
C GLY A 238 7.95 -0.90 -3.90
N ALA A 239 6.87 -1.56 -3.50
CA ALA A 239 5.95 -2.25 -4.41
C ALA A 239 5.27 -1.29 -5.39
N LEU A 240 4.79 -0.13 -4.90
CA LEU A 240 4.20 0.90 -5.74
C LEU A 240 5.22 1.47 -6.73
N ALA A 241 6.43 1.80 -6.27
CA ALA A 241 7.51 2.29 -7.13
C ALA A 241 7.86 1.27 -8.23
N ALA A 242 7.92 -0.02 -7.87
CA ALA A 242 8.13 -1.10 -8.83
C ALA A 242 7.06 -1.12 -9.93
N GLY A 243 5.79 -0.93 -9.54
CA GLY A 243 4.67 -0.84 -10.47
C GLY A 243 4.75 0.38 -11.39
N VAL A 244 5.03 1.56 -10.82
CA VAL A 244 5.19 2.82 -11.59
C VAL A 244 6.33 2.72 -12.59
N ILE A 245 7.47 2.14 -12.20
CA ILE A 245 8.60 1.94 -13.11
C ILE A 245 8.19 0.97 -14.25
N LEU A 246 7.50 -0.12 -13.92
CA LEU A 246 7.07 -1.11 -14.88
C LEU A 246 5.88 -0.66 -15.76
N SER A 247 5.14 0.39 -15.35
CA SER A 247 4.03 0.97 -16.14
C SER A 247 4.48 1.52 -17.50
N ILE A 248 5.77 1.81 -17.65
CA ILE A 248 6.39 2.25 -18.92
C ILE A 248 6.41 1.09 -19.95
N SER A 249 6.35 -0.16 -19.47
CA SER A 249 6.35 -1.35 -20.34
C SER A 249 5.03 -1.50 -21.10
N PRO A 250 5.07 -1.95 -22.37
CA PRO A 250 3.86 -2.29 -23.12
C PRO A 250 3.08 -3.47 -22.52
N TYR A 251 3.69 -4.26 -21.65
CA TYR A 251 3.08 -5.42 -21.00
C TYR A 251 2.41 -5.10 -19.65
N SER A 252 2.39 -3.84 -19.21
CA SER A 252 1.85 -3.43 -17.90
C SER A 252 0.40 -3.89 -17.66
N VAL A 253 -0.45 -3.77 -18.68
CA VAL A 253 -1.87 -4.19 -18.61
C VAL A 253 -1.98 -5.71 -18.50
N GLU A 254 -1.19 -6.46 -19.26
CA GLU A 254 -1.18 -7.93 -19.21
C GLU A 254 -0.69 -8.42 -17.84
N ILE A 255 0.38 -7.84 -17.31
CA ILE A 255 0.91 -8.14 -15.98
C ILE A 255 -0.15 -7.87 -14.91
N SER A 256 -0.80 -6.71 -14.95
CA SER A 256 -1.87 -6.36 -14.03
C SER A 256 -2.99 -7.40 -14.03
N ASN A 257 -3.47 -7.80 -15.22
CA ASN A 257 -4.54 -8.79 -15.37
C ASN A 257 -4.17 -10.16 -14.80
N ARG A 258 -2.89 -10.57 -14.92
CA ARG A 258 -2.40 -11.86 -14.39
C ARG A 258 -2.25 -11.87 -12.89
N LEU A 259 -1.86 -10.75 -12.32
CA LEU A 259 -1.68 -10.61 -10.86
C LEU A 259 -3.00 -10.42 -10.11
N LYS A 260 -4.06 -10.01 -10.81
CA LYS A 260 -5.35 -9.69 -10.19
C LYS A 260 -5.94 -10.83 -9.36
N PRO A 261 -5.99 -12.11 -9.81
CA PRO A 261 -6.51 -13.22 -8.99
C PRO A 261 -5.66 -13.43 -7.72
N LEU A 262 -4.34 -13.32 -7.86
CA LEU A 262 -3.41 -13.47 -6.75
C LEU A 262 -3.60 -12.35 -5.72
N LYS A 263 -3.72 -11.10 -6.19
CA LYS A 263 -4.06 -9.95 -5.34
C LYS A 263 -5.38 -10.18 -4.61
N ASP A 264 -6.43 -10.60 -5.31
CA ASP A 264 -7.75 -10.78 -4.70
C ASP A 264 -7.73 -11.85 -3.61
N PHE A 265 -6.92 -12.91 -3.77
CA PHE A 265 -6.71 -13.93 -2.76
C PHE A 265 -5.99 -13.38 -1.51
N PHE A 266 -4.83 -12.75 -1.69
CA PHE A 266 -4.03 -12.29 -0.56
C PHE A 266 -4.65 -11.08 0.18
N VAL A 267 -5.39 -10.22 -0.53
CA VAL A 267 -6.09 -9.08 0.09
C VAL A 267 -7.16 -9.51 1.10
N ILE A 268 -7.73 -10.73 0.95
CA ILE A 268 -8.64 -11.30 1.96
C ILE A 268 -7.92 -11.48 3.31
N MET A 269 -6.64 -11.80 3.29
CA MET A 269 -5.85 -12.02 4.51
C MET A 269 -5.49 -10.70 5.22
N PHE A 270 -5.48 -9.59 4.47
CA PHE A 270 -5.20 -8.27 5.04
C PHE A 270 -6.38 -7.74 5.88
N PHE A 271 -7.61 -7.93 5.42
CA PHE A 271 -8.81 -7.44 6.09
C PHE A 271 -9.36 -8.44 7.11
#